data_d90e61db8b6996d5f968744fee3d6942
#
_entry.id   d90e61db8b6996d5f968744fee3d6942
#
_cell.length_a   1.000
_cell.length_b   1.000
_cell.length_c   1.000
_cell.angle_alpha   90.00
_cell.angle_beta   90.00
_cell.angle_gamma   90.00
#
_symmetry.space_group_name_H-M   'P 1'
#
loop_
_entity.id
_entity.type
_entity.pdbx_description
1 polymer ?
#
loop_
_entity_poly.entity_id
_entity_poly.type
_entity_poly.pdbx_seq_one_letter_code
_entity_poly.pdbx_strand_id
1 'polypeptide(L)'
;MPLFYYARQSSLATKEGAKLWHLSLKKVGRAVDAQQLAEVIAEKSSLTPGDVHNVIRNLMTVMRSQLLNSRTVRLDGLGTFTMKARTRGKGVVKSEDVNPNQVTALRCQFTPEYTRPAAIGTTRALLQGVEFEKWTGVVTDGKDAVSYTHLTLPTRCLV
;
A
#
# COMPACT_ATOMS: atom_id res chain seq x y z
N MET A 1 14.06 -3.52 6.79
CA MET A 1 13.61 -4.41 5.68
C MET A 1 13.48 -3.57 4.43
N PRO A 2 14.21 -3.91 3.35
CA PRO A 2 14.22 -3.07 2.16
C PRO A 2 12.95 -3.26 1.31
N LEU A 3 12.60 -2.21 0.57
CA LEU A 3 11.63 -2.28 -0.52
C LEU A 3 12.36 -2.66 -1.80
N PHE A 4 11.93 -3.75 -2.41
CA PHE A 4 12.52 -4.20 -3.67
C PHE A 4 12.03 -3.37 -4.86
N TYR A 5 12.95 -3.01 -5.74
CA TYR A 5 12.64 -2.30 -6.97
C TYR A 5 13.26 -2.95 -8.20
N TYR A 6 12.69 -2.69 -9.35
CA TYR A 6 13.22 -3.09 -10.67
C TYR A 6 13.07 -1.96 -11.68
N ALA A 7 13.90 -1.99 -12.71
CA ALA A 7 13.80 -1.05 -13.81
C ALA A 7 12.69 -1.51 -14.77
N ARG A 8 11.74 -0.62 -15.06
CA ARG A 8 10.65 -0.83 -16.01
C ARG A 8 10.79 0.16 -17.16
N GLN A 9 10.80 -0.33 -18.39
CA GLN A 9 10.80 0.52 -19.57
C GLN A 9 9.40 1.11 -19.82
N SER A 10 9.34 2.40 -20.15
CA SER A 10 8.09 3.06 -20.53
C SER A 10 7.51 2.45 -21.80
N SER A 11 6.18 2.31 -21.83
CA SER A 11 5.45 1.95 -23.06
C SER A 11 5.41 3.11 -24.06
N LEU A 12 5.54 4.35 -23.57
CA LEU A 12 5.54 5.55 -24.39
C LEU A 12 6.99 5.94 -24.73
N ALA A 13 7.24 6.24 -26.00
CA ALA A 13 8.47 6.82 -26.44
C ALA A 13 8.46 8.34 -26.24
N THR A 14 9.63 8.92 -26.03
CA THR A 14 9.81 10.38 -26.05
C THR A 14 9.62 10.92 -27.47
N LYS A 15 9.55 12.24 -27.64
CA LYS A 15 9.48 12.88 -28.95
C LYS A 15 10.68 12.50 -29.87
N GLU A 16 11.79 12.08 -29.28
CA GLU A 16 13.00 11.62 -29.95
C GLU A 16 13.04 10.11 -30.21
N GLY A 17 11.94 9.39 -29.94
CA GLY A 17 11.81 7.95 -30.14
C GLY A 17 12.45 7.06 -29.05
N ALA A 18 13.13 7.63 -28.07
CA ALA A 18 13.75 6.88 -26.99
C ALA A 18 12.71 6.46 -25.93
N LYS A 19 12.81 5.22 -25.44
CA LYS A 19 11.99 4.73 -24.31
C LYS A 19 12.75 4.92 -23.02
N LEU A 20 12.14 5.63 -22.08
CA LEU A 20 12.73 5.90 -20.76
C LEU A 20 12.54 4.72 -19.81
N TRP A 21 13.48 4.57 -18.89
CA TRP A 21 13.42 3.60 -17.82
C TRP A 21 12.96 4.28 -16.53
N HIS A 22 12.03 3.65 -15.83
CA HIS A 22 11.48 4.12 -14.56
C HIS A 22 11.68 3.08 -13.47
N LEU A 23 11.87 3.53 -12.24
CA LEU A 23 11.86 2.68 -11.07
C LEU A 23 10.42 2.21 -10.80
N SER A 24 10.24 0.91 -10.64
CA SER A 24 8.97 0.31 -10.19
C SER A 24 9.22 -0.56 -8.97
N LEU A 25 8.33 -0.47 -7.98
CA LEU A 25 8.42 -1.33 -6.80
C LEU A 25 7.95 -2.74 -7.12
N LYS A 26 8.72 -3.73 -6.68
CA LYS A 26 8.36 -5.15 -6.81
C LYS A 26 7.60 -5.58 -5.54
N LYS A 27 6.42 -6.12 -5.71
CA LYS A 27 5.70 -6.82 -4.64
C LYS A 27 6.25 -8.23 -4.53
N VAL A 28 6.65 -8.62 -3.34
CA VAL A 28 7.21 -9.94 -3.04
C VAL A 28 6.29 -10.65 -2.05
N GLY A 29 6.00 -11.92 -2.33
CA GLY A 29 5.14 -12.74 -1.50
C GLY A 29 3.64 -12.51 -1.71
N ARG A 30 2.83 -13.23 -0.93
CA ARG A 30 1.38 -13.11 -0.91
C ARG A 30 0.96 -11.89 -0.09
N ALA A 31 -0.23 -11.37 -0.37
CA ALA A 31 -0.83 -10.35 0.49
C ALA A 31 -1.06 -10.92 1.89
N VAL A 32 -0.65 -10.19 2.90
CA VAL A 32 -0.89 -10.54 4.31
C VAL A 32 -2.37 -10.24 4.61
N ASP A 33 -3.09 -11.23 5.12
CA ASP A 33 -4.49 -11.10 5.47
C ASP A 33 -4.70 -10.72 6.94
N ALA A 34 -5.96 -10.47 7.32
CA ALA A 34 -6.31 -10.07 8.69
C ALA A 34 -6.00 -11.17 9.71
N GLN A 35 -6.07 -12.45 9.31
CA GLN A 35 -5.78 -13.57 10.18
C GLN A 35 -4.28 -13.61 10.52
N GLN A 36 -3.42 -13.50 9.52
CA GLN A 36 -1.97 -13.46 9.72
C GLN A 36 -1.53 -12.25 10.54
N LEU A 37 -2.18 -11.07 10.31
CA LEU A 37 -1.92 -9.91 11.15
C LEU A 37 -2.33 -10.15 12.59
N ALA A 38 -3.47 -10.81 12.82
CA ALA A 38 -3.95 -11.11 14.17
C ALA A 38 -2.99 -12.07 14.91
N GLU A 39 -2.43 -13.05 14.23
CA GLU A 39 -1.44 -13.97 14.80
C GLU A 39 -0.18 -13.21 15.26
N VAL A 40 0.38 -12.38 14.37
CA VAL A 40 1.59 -11.58 14.69
C VAL A 40 1.35 -10.57 15.82
N ILE A 41 0.15 -9.98 15.89
CA ILE A 41 -0.21 -9.04 16.97
C ILE A 41 -0.39 -9.79 18.29
N ALA A 42 -1.02 -10.98 18.26
CA ALA A 42 -1.21 -11.80 19.44
C ALA A 42 0.13 -12.22 20.08
N GLU A 43 1.14 -12.57 19.26
CA GLU A 43 2.50 -12.87 19.74
C GLU A 43 3.15 -11.71 20.51
N LYS A 44 2.73 -10.47 20.21
CA LYS A 44 3.29 -9.25 20.83
C LYS A 44 2.39 -8.66 21.93
N SER A 45 1.28 -9.29 22.21
CA SER A 45 0.29 -8.85 23.19
C SER A 45 -0.17 -10.02 24.06
N SER A 46 -0.95 -9.72 25.11
CA SER A 46 -1.60 -10.73 25.96
C SER A 46 -2.93 -11.24 25.39
N LEU A 47 -3.29 -10.86 24.17
CA LEU A 47 -4.53 -11.24 23.52
C LEU A 47 -4.41 -12.54 22.75
N THR A 48 -5.51 -13.26 22.59
CA THR A 48 -5.55 -14.40 21.67
C THR A 48 -5.68 -13.94 20.20
N PRO A 49 -5.23 -14.72 19.22
CA PRO A 49 -5.43 -14.39 17.80
C PRO A 49 -6.90 -14.15 17.44
N GLY A 50 -7.83 -14.88 18.08
CA GLY A 50 -9.27 -14.73 17.90
C GLY A 50 -9.79 -13.37 18.39
N ASP A 51 -9.32 -12.91 19.54
CA ASP A 51 -9.69 -11.59 20.08
C ASP A 51 -9.19 -10.47 19.18
N VAL A 52 -7.93 -10.56 18.74
CA VAL A 52 -7.35 -9.57 17.81
C VAL A 52 -8.10 -9.54 16.49
N HIS A 53 -8.44 -10.70 15.94
CA HIS A 53 -9.23 -10.77 14.70
C HIS A 53 -10.61 -10.12 14.86
N ASN A 54 -11.28 -10.35 15.99
CA ASN A 54 -12.57 -9.71 16.32
C ASN A 54 -12.43 -8.20 16.46
N VAL A 55 -11.36 -7.71 17.09
CA VAL A 55 -11.08 -6.27 17.21
C VAL A 55 -10.89 -5.64 15.83
N ILE A 56 -10.12 -6.27 14.93
CA ILE A 56 -9.92 -5.79 13.56
C ILE A 56 -11.25 -5.71 12.81
N ARG A 57 -12.10 -6.73 12.90
CA ARG A 57 -13.43 -6.73 12.25
C ARG A 57 -14.35 -5.65 12.79
N ASN A 58 -14.37 -5.47 14.09
CA ASN A 58 -15.16 -4.42 14.73
C ASN A 58 -14.66 -3.03 14.34
N LEU A 59 -13.35 -2.81 14.29
CA LEU A 59 -12.75 -1.57 13.81
C LEU A 59 -13.22 -1.25 12.39
N MET A 60 -13.17 -2.21 11.46
CA MET A 60 -13.65 -2.03 10.09
C MET A 60 -15.13 -1.64 10.03
N THR A 61 -15.97 -2.26 10.86
CA THR A 61 -17.41 -1.99 10.91
C THR A 61 -17.68 -0.57 11.42
N VAL A 62 -17.00 -0.17 12.51
CA VAL A 62 -17.13 1.16 13.09
C VAL A 62 -16.60 2.23 12.13
N MET A 63 -15.43 2.01 11.52
CA MET A 63 -14.86 2.92 10.52
C MET A 63 -15.84 3.14 9.36
N ARG A 64 -16.40 2.05 8.82
CA ARG A 64 -17.41 2.13 7.74
C ARG A 64 -18.60 2.99 8.16
N SER A 65 -19.16 2.76 9.34
CA SER A 65 -20.28 3.54 9.85
C SER A 65 -19.95 5.03 9.94
N GLN A 66 -18.79 5.38 10.50
CA GLN A 66 -18.39 6.79 10.63
C GLN A 66 -18.15 7.46 9.27
N LEU A 67 -17.49 6.77 8.35
CA LEU A 67 -17.20 7.28 6.99
C LEU A 67 -18.49 7.49 6.17
N LEU A 68 -19.48 6.60 6.30
CA LEU A 68 -20.77 6.74 5.62
C LEU A 68 -21.65 7.84 6.25
N ASN A 69 -21.39 8.20 7.51
CA ASN A 69 -22.01 9.35 8.18
C ASN A 69 -21.25 10.67 7.88
N SER A 70 -20.54 10.75 6.76
CA SER A 70 -19.79 11.93 6.32
C SER A 70 -18.70 12.39 7.29
N ARG A 71 -18.22 11.50 8.16
CA ARG A 71 -17.12 11.78 9.08
C ARG A 71 -15.80 11.30 8.52
N THR A 72 -14.74 11.95 8.93
CA THR A 72 -13.36 11.53 8.68
C THR A 72 -12.90 10.67 9.85
N VAL A 73 -12.25 9.55 9.57
CA VAL A 73 -11.66 8.67 10.60
C VAL A 73 -10.16 8.85 10.60
N ARG A 74 -9.61 9.27 11.73
CA ARG A 74 -8.17 9.37 11.93
C ARG A 74 -7.74 8.27 12.92
N LEU A 75 -6.71 7.53 12.53
CA LEU A 75 -6.00 6.59 13.38
C LEU A 75 -4.60 7.16 13.61
N ASP A 76 -4.33 7.53 14.86
CA ASP A 76 -3.05 8.13 15.22
C ASP A 76 -1.90 7.15 14.96
N GLY A 77 -0.82 7.66 14.38
CA GLY A 77 0.31 6.85 13.92
C GLY A 77 0.12 6.15 12.56
N LEU A 78 -1.11 6.00 12.08
CA LEU A 78 -1.40 5.39 10.78
C LEU A 78 -1.74 6.45 9.73
N GLY A 79 -2.79 7.23 9.96
CA GLY A 79 -3.24 8.25 9.03
C GLY A 79 -4.75 8.49 9.07
N THR A 80 -5.25 9.11 8.03
CA THR A 80 -6.61 9.61 7.93
C THR A 80 -7.33 9.01 6.75
N PHE A 81 -8.55 8.52 6.99
CA PHE A 81 -9.47 7.99 5.99
C PHE A 81 -10.58 8.98 5.74
N THR A 82 -10.84 9.31 4.48
CA THR A 82 -11.87 10.27 4.05
C THR A 82 -12.62 9.73 2.84
N MET A 83 -13.95 9.86 2.83
CA MET A 83 -14.75 9.50 1.67
C MET A 83 -14.70 10.60 0.62
N LYS A 84 -14.47 10.23 -0.63
CA LYS A 84 -14.54 11.12 -1.80
C LYS A 84 -15.47 10.56 -2.86
N ALA A 85 -16.32 11.42 -3.40
CA ALA A 85 -17.15 11.10 -4.55
C ALA A 85 -16.41 11.43 -5.85
N ARG A 86 -16.54 10.56 -6.83
CA ARG A 86 -16.20 10.84 -8.22
C ARG A 86 -17.49 11.10 -8.98
N THR A 87 -17.58 12.23 -9.65
CA THR A 87 -18.74 12.62 -10.44
C THR A 87 -18.48 12.43 -11.94
N ARG A 88 -19.55 12.27 -12.70
CA ARG A 88 -19.54 12.22 -14.17
C ARG A 88 -19.77 13.63 -14.72
N GLY A 89 -19.08 13.95 -15.80
CA GLY A 89 -19.31 15.18 -16.59
C GLY A 89 -18.54 16.41 -16.08
N LYS A 90 -18.84 17.53 -16.68
CA LYS A 90 -18.17 18.83 -16.45
C LYS A 90 -18.78 19.66 -15.31
N GLY A 91 -19.76 19.09 -14.59
CA GLY A 91 -20.54 19.83 -13.59
C GLY A 91 -21.80 20.49 -14.19
N VAL A 92 -22.53 21.20 -13.36
CA VAL A 92 -23.75 21.92 -13.69
C VAL A 92 -23.55 23.42 -13.42
N VAL A 93 -24.31 24.25 -14.12
CA VAL A 93 -24.15 25.74 -14.06
C VAL A 93 -24.76 26.29 -12.77
N LYS A 94 -25.90 25.74 -12.33
CA LYS A 94 -26.59 26.18 -11.11
C LYS A 94 -26.39 25.18 -9.97
N SER A 95 -26.26 25.70 -8.76
CA SER A 95 -26.10 24.85 -7.54
C SER A 95 -27.33 23.99 -7.27
N GLU A 96 -28.51 24.43 -7.68
CA GLU A 96 -29.78 23.71 -7.52
C GLU A 96 -29.88 22.44 -8.37
N ASP A 97 -29.14 22.40 -9.48
CA ASP A 97 -29.10 21.25 -10.42
C ASP A 97 -28.12 20.13 -9.93
N VAL A 98 -27.41 20.33 -8.81
CA VAL A 98 -26.51 19.33 -8.26
C VAL A 98 -27.34 18.16 -7.72
N ASN A 99 -27.11 16.97 -8.28
CA ASN A 99 -27.88 15.77 -7.96
C ASN A 99 -26.95 14.61 -7.57
N PRO A 100 -27.26 13.81 -6.55
CA PRO A 100 -26.52 12.59 -6.18
C PRO A 100 -26.33 11.58 -7.32
N ASN A 101 -27.21 11.58 -8.33
CA ASN A 101 -27.11 10.73 -9.53
C ASN A 101 -25.88 11.05 -10.40
N GLN A 102 -25.23 12.19 -10.18
CA GLN A 102 -23.97 12.55 -10.83
C GLN A 102 -22.75 11.77 -10.25
N VAL A 103 -22.94 11.13 -9.09
CA VAL A 103 -21.88 10.33 -8.46
C VAL A 103 -21.75 8.99 -9.18
N THR A 104 -20.59 8.76 -9.77
CA THR A 104 -20.29 7.50 -10.47
C THR A 104 -19.57 6.49 -9.59
N ALA A 105 -18.82 6.96 -8.60
CA ALA A 105 -18.11 6.08 -7.67
C ALA A 105 -17.80 6.81 -6.35
N LEU A 106 -17.81 6.05 -5.26
CA LEU A 106 -17.28 6.47 -3.97
C LEU A 106 -15.89 5.84 -3.77
N ARG A 107 -14.97 6.61 -3.23
CA ARG A 107 -13.62 6.15 -2.91
C ARG A 107 -13.28 6.52 -1.48
N CYS A 108 -12.76 5.56 -0.73
CA CYS A 108 -12.10 5.84 0.52
C CYS A 108 -10.66 6.27 0.21
N GLN A 109 -10.33 7.52 0.49
CA GLN A 109 -8.98 8.03 0.35
C GLN A 109 -8.26 7.88 1.69
N PHE A 110 -7.11 7.21 1.66
CA PHE A 110 -6.20 7.13 2.78
C PHE A 110 -5.08 8.17 2.61
N THR A 111 -4.82 8.94 3.66
CA THR A 111 -3.71 9.88 3.75
C THR A 111 -2.86 9.47 4.94
N PRO A 112 -1.62 8.96 4.74
CA PRO A 112 -0.72 8.59 5.82
C PRO A 112 -0.46 9.76 6.76
N GLU A 113 -0.31 9.48 8.05
CA GLU A 113 0.11 10.50 9.00
C GLU A 113 1.54 10.95 8.70
N TYR A 114 1.80 12.24 8.88
CA TYR A 114 3.11 12.82 8.67
C TYR A 114 3.48 13.71 9.83
N THR A 115 4.75 13.68 10.20
CA THR A 115 5.35 14.66 11.10
C THR A 115 6.12 15.70 10.27
N ARG A 116 6.04 16.95 10.68
CA ARG A 116 6.89 18.04 10.16
C ARG A 116 7.94 18.40 11.22
N PRO A 117 9.13 17.80 11.21
CA PRO A 117 10.24 18.34 11.97
C PRO A 117 10.63 19.69 11.33
N ALA A 118 10.81 20.70 12.14
CA ALA A 118 11.04 22.09 11.69
C ALA A 118 12.25 22.29 10.75
N ALA A 119 13.15 21.30 10.64
CA ALA A 119 14.43 21.44 9.93
C ALA A 119 14.59 20.53 8.68
N ILE A 120 13.81 19.45 8.49
CA ILE A 120 14.18 18.38 7.54
C ILE A 120 13.02 17.95 6.61
N GLY A 121 11.99 18.75 6.46
CA GLY A 121 10.87 18.41 5.59
C GLY A 121 9.84 17.45 6.24
N THR A 122 8.92 16.95 5.43
CA THR A 122 7.78 16.15 5.88
C THR A 122 8.10 14.66 5.82
N THR A 123 8.13 13.99 6.96
CA THR A 123 8.31 12.52 7.02
C THR A 123 6.97 11.86 7.33
N ARG A 124 6.56 10.91 6.49
CA ARG A 124 5.36 10.12 6.71
C ARG A 124 5.69 8.94 7.63
N ALA A 125 4.90 8.72 8.69
CA ALA A 125 5.17 7.68 9.68
C ALA A 125 5.38 6.28 9.07
N LEU A 126 4.57 5.87 8.08
CA LEU A 126 4.69 4.60 7.38
C LEU A 126 5.90 4.49 6.44
N LEU A 127 6.58 5.60 6.15
CA LEU A 127 7.72 5.64 5.22
C LEU A 127 9.04 5.93 5.95
N GLN A 128 9.02 5.90 7.27
CA GLN A 128 10.20 6.16 8.08
C GLN A 128 11.16 4.95 8.01
N GLY A 129 12.44 5.19 7.75
CA GLY A 129 13.45 4.13 7.68
C GLY A 129 13.34 3.21 6.46
N VAL A 130 12.76 3.70 5.35
CA VAL A 130 12.69 2.94 4.09
C VAL A 130 14.05 2.85 3.44
N GLU A 131 14.48 1.62 3.15
CA GLU A 131 15.66 1.29 2.36
C GLU A 131 15.21 0.68 1.03
N PHE A 132 15.98 0.88 -0.03
CA PHE A 132 15.68 0.32 -1.35
C PHE A 132 16.75 -0.69 -1.77
N GLU A 133 16.32 -1.86 -2.23
CA GLU A 133 17.19 -2.90 -2.77
C GLU A 133 16.74 -3.32 -4.16
N LYS A 134 17.71 -3.49 -5.07
CA LYS A 134 17.41 -3.92 -6.44
C LYS A 134 17.00 -5.38 -6.45
N TRP A 135 15.83 -5.67 -7.03
CA TRP A 135 15.37 -7.04 -7.20
C TRP A 135 16.20 -7.77 -8.27
N THR A 136 16.84 -8.87 -7.87
CA THR A 136 17.67 -9.72 -8.74
C THR A 136 17.02 -11.08 -9.03
N GLY A 137 15.84 -11.33 -8.48
CA GLY A 137 15.12 -12.60 -8.69
C GLY A 137 14.55 -12.75 -10.10
N VAL A 138 14.41 -13.99 -10.56
CA VAL A 138 13.77 -14.32 -11.84
C VAL A 138 12.27 -14.13 -11.71
N VAL A 139 11.68 -13.31 -12.58
CA VAL A 139 10.23 -13.19 -12.73
C VAL A 139 9.77 -14.34 -13.62
N THR A 140 9.13 -15.36 -13.05
CA THR A 140 8.37 -16.35 -13.82
C THR A 140 6.97 -15.80 -14.07
N ASP A 141 6.54 -15.79 -15.32
CA ASP A 141 5.25 -15.26 -15.76
C ASP A 141 4.09 -15.82 -14.92
N GLY A 142 3.43 -14.95 -14.20
CA GLY A 142 2.11 -15.16 -13.61
C GLY A 142 2.02 -16.05 -12.36
N LYS A 143 3.10 -16.68 -11.89
CA LYS A 143 3.13 -17.41 -10.61
C LYS A 143 4.39 -17.01 -9.86
N ASP A 144 4.23 -16.33 -8.74
CA ASP A 144 5.33 -15.93 -7.86
C ASP A 144 5.98 -17.16 -7.20
N ALA A 145 6.78 -17.89 -7.97
CA ALA A 145 7.65 -18.91 -7.41
C ALA A 145 8.93 -18.21 -6.95
N VAL A 146 9.09 -18.04 -5.65
CA VAL A 146 10.34 -17.62 -5.04
C VAL A 146 11.32 -18.77 -5.16
N SER A 147 12.15 -18.77 -6.21
CA SER A 147 13.30 -19.67 -6.29
C SER A 147 14.44 -19.07 -5.49
N TYR A 148 14.65 -19.55 -4.29
CA TYR A 148 15.91 -19.33 -3.57
C TYR A 148 16.97 -20.23 -4.22
N THR A 149 17.73 -19.70 -5.16
CA THR A 149 18.96 -20.35 -5.56
C THR A 149 19.98 -20.17 -4.45
N HIS A 150 20.07 -21.14 -3.55
CA HIS A 150 21.24 -21.30 -2.72
C HIS A 150 22.41 -21.59 -3.68
N LEU A 151 23.27 -20.60 -3.84
CA LEU A 151 24.62 -20.84 -4.35
C LEU A 151 25.38 -21.67 -3.31
N THR A 152 25.29 -22.99 -3.44
CA THR A 152 26.23 -23.88 -2.77
C THR A 152 27.58 -23.67 -3.44
N LEU A 153 28.51 -23.07 -2.71
CA LEU A 153 29.92 -23.04 -3.07
C LEU A 153 30.42 -24.47 -3.28
N PRO A 154 31.12 -24.77 -4.39
CA PRO A 154 31.69 -26.09 -4.58
C PRO A 154 32.77 -26.31 -3.51
N THR A 155 32.55 -27.32 -2.66
CA THR A 155 33.57 -27.81 -1.73
C THR A 155 34.67 -28.42 -2.56
N ARG A 156 35.80 -27.73 -2.66
CA ARG A 156 37.03 -28.35 -3.20
C ARG A 156 37.46 -29.49 -2.25
N CYS A 157 37.28 -30.71 -2.68
CA CYS A 157 38.02 -31.83 -2.12
C CYS A 157 39.48 -31.68 -2.54
N LEU A 158 40.36 -31.44 -1.56
CA LEU A 158 41.80 -31.67 -1.69
C LEU A 158 42.07 -33.11 -1.39
N VAL A 159 42.62 -33.84 -2.33
CA VAL A 159 43.39 -35.07 -2.15
C VAL A 159 44.84 -34.66 -2.00
#